data_08cd1c4e9b8ccba6a18f150c66eef635
#
_entry.id   08cd1c4e9b8ccba6a18f150c66eef635
#
_cell.length_a   1.000
_cell.length_b   1.000
_cell.length_c   1.000
_cell.angle_alpha   90.00
_cell.angle_beta   90.00
_cell.angle_gamma   90.00
#
_symmetry.space_group_name_H-M   'P 1'
#
loop_
_entity.id
_entity.type
_entity.pdbx_description
1 polymer ?
#
loop_
_entity_poly.entity_id
_entity_poly.type
_entity_poly.pdbx_seq_one_letter_code
_entity_poly.pdbx_strand_id
1 'polypeptide(L)'
;MNSNMEKPYVVGIDIGGTNTVFGIVDARGTIIASSSIKTGAYEDVNDYVDEVCKNLLPLIIANGGVDKIKGIGIGAPNGNYYSGTIEFAPNLPWKGVIPLAAMFEERLGIPTAXXXXXXXXVK
;
A
#
# COMPACT_ATOMS: atom_id res chain seq x y z
N MET A 1 19.01 -4.06 -21.55
CA MET A 1 18.52 -4.31 -20.80
C MET A 1 17.41 -3.77 -20.52
N ASN A 2 16.50 -4.18 -20.22
CA ASN A 2 15.51 -3.51 -20.00
C ASN A 2 15.15 -3.35 -18.66
N SER A 3 14.56 -2.32 -18.32
CA SER A 3 14.29 -2.05 -16.97
C SER A 3 13.18 -2.89 -16.46
N ASN A 4 12.45 -3.53 -17.29
CA ASN A 4 11.47 -4.40 -16.80
C ASN A 4 12.01 -5.46 -15.99
N MET A 5 13.15 -5.93 -16.35
CA MET A 5 13.73 -6.97 -15.61
C MET A 5 14.25 -6.52 -14.32
N GLU A 6 14.34 -5.21 -14.15
CA GLU A 6 14.90 -4.67 -12.94
C GLU A 6 13.85 -4.37 -11.89
N LYS A 7 12.58 -4.59 -12.19
CA LYS A 7 11.53 -4.31 -11.22
C LYS A 7 10.72 -5.57 -10.97
N PRO A 8 11.30 -6.50 -10.23
CA PRO A 8 10.65 -7.79 -10.03
C PRO A 8 9.57 -7.79 -8.98
N TYR A 9 9.39 -6.70 -8.24
CA TYR A 9 8.54 -6.74 -7.06
C TYR A 9 7.39 -5.74 -7.15
N VAL A 10 6.32 -6.06 -6.40
CA VAL A 10 5.27 -5.09 -6.14
C VAL A 10 5.05 -5.07 -4.64
N VAL A 11 4.48 -3.98 -4.15
CA VAL A 11 4.12 -3.86 -2.76
C VAL A 11 2.61 -3.98 -2.66
N GLY A 12 2.14 -4.76 -1.72
CA GLY A 12 0.73 -4.86 -1.42
C GLY A 12 0.46 -4.28 -0.06
N ILE A 13 -0.62 -3.50 0.07
CA ILE A 13 -1.05 -2.96 1.35
C ILE A 13 -2.51 -3.33 1.51
N ASP A 14 -2.82 -4.08 2.57
CA ASP A 14 -4.17 -4.54 2.82
C ASP A 14 -4.67 -3.86 4.09
N ILE A 15 -5.60 -2.93 3.95
CA ILE A 15 -6.06 -2.12 5.06
C ILE A 15 -7.34 -2.71 5.62
N GLY A 16 -7.25 -3.22 6.86
CA GLY A 16 -8.43 -3.64 7.58
C GLY A 16 -8.77 -2.64 8.65
N GLY A 17 -9.93 -2.76 9.23
CA GLY A 17 -10.33 -1.83 10.29
C GLY A 17 -9.46 -1.91 11.51
N THR A 18 -8.91 -3.10 11.79
CA THR A 18 -8.08 -3.30 12.97
C THR A 18 -6.60 -3.27 12.63
N ASN A 19 -6.21 -4.00 11.60
CA ASN A 19 -4.81 -4.13 11.24
C ASN A 19 -4.59 -3.80 9.78
N THR A 20 -3.44 -3.24 9.47
CA THR A 20 -2.98 -3.05 8.11
C THR A 20 -1.77 -3.94 7.90
N VAL A 21 -1.83 -4.79 6.88
CA VAL A 21 -0.72 -5.69 6.55
C VAL A 21 -0.13 -5.24 5.23
N PHE A 22 1.18 -5.20 5.14
CA PHE A 22 1.81 -4.78 3.90
C PHE A 22 3.05 -5.61 3.65
N GLY A 23 3.44 -5.72 2.41
CA GLY A 23 4.59 -6.55 2.10
C GLY A 23 5.02 -6.45 0.67
N ILE A 24 6.08 -7.16 0.38
CA ILE A 24 6.68 -7.21 -0.95
C ILE A 24 6.39 -8.56 -1.55
N VAL A 25 5.94 -8.55 -2.79
CA VAL A 25 5.52 -9.76 -3.49
C VAL A 25 6.31 -9.86 -4.78
N ASP A 26 6.79 -11.05 -5.11
CA ASP A 26 7.55 -11.23 -6.34
C ASP A 26 6.62 -11.56 -7.51
N ALA A 27 7.21 -11.78 -8.67
CA ALA A 27 6.42 -11.97 -9.89
C ALA A 27 5.57 -13.22 -9.84
N ARG A 28 5.88 -14.15 -8.96
CA ARG A 28 5.08 -15.35 -8.85
C ARG A 28 4.00 -15.26 -7.82
N GLY A 29 3.89 -14.11 -7.17
CA GLY A 29 2.89 -13.94 -6.13
C GLY A 29 3.36 -14.38 -4.76
N THR A 30 4.64 -14.66 -4.60
CA THR A 30 5.17 -15.07 -3.31
C THR A 30 5.49 -13.86 -2.46
N ILE A 31 5.02 -13.85 -1.23
CA ILE A 31 5.31 -12.77 -0.30
C ILE A 31 6.72 -12.99 0.24
N ILE A 32 7.62 -12.08 -0.06
CA ILE A 32 9.00 -12.26 0.36
C ILE A 32 9.35 -11.47 1.61
N ALA A 33 8.51 -10.52 2.00
CA ALA A 33 8.71 -9.77 3.25
C ALA A 33 7.40 -9.10 3.59
N SER A 34 7.07 -9.03 4.86
CA SER A 34 5.84 -8.36 5.26
C SER A 34 5.93 -7.85 6.68
N SER A 35 5.02 -6.94 7.02
CA SER A 35 4.89 -6.40 8.35
C SER A 35 3.47 -5.90 8.52
N SER A 36 3.14 -5.39 9.69
CA SER A 36 1.80 -4.86 9.92
C SER A 36 1.83 -3.80 11.00
N ILE A 37 0.77 -2.98 11.00
CA ILE A 37 0.55 -2.03 12.08
C ILE A 37 -0.93 -2.04 12.43
N LYS A 38 -1.27 -1.43 13.55
CA LYS A 38 -2.66 -1.32 13.96
C LYS A 38 -3.28 -0.12 13.27
N THR A 39 -4.29 -0.36 12.47
CA THR A 39 -4.94 0.71 11.73
C THR A 39 -5.54 1.76 12.65
N GLY A 40 -6.21 1.31 13.70
CA GLY A 40 -6.94 2.22 14.56
C GLY A 40 -6.09 3.07 15.49
N ALA A 41 -4.79 2.83 15.52
CA ALA A 41 -3.92 3.59 16.40
C ALA A 41 -3.65 5.01 15.89
N TYR A 42 -4.04 5.30 14.64
CA TYR A 42 -3.68 6.58 14.03
C TYR A 42 -4.92 7.35 13.64
N GLU A 43 -5.22 8.40 14.39
CA GLU A 43 -6.39 9.23 14.08
C GLU A 43 -6.16 10.12 12.87
N ASP A 44 -4.92 10.50 12.65
CA ASP A 44 -4.58 11.37 11.52
C ASP A 44 -4.05 10.47 10.40
N VAL A 45 -4.66 10.57 9.23
CA VAL A 45 -4.27 9.69 8.14
C VAL A 45 -2.84 9.96 7.68
N ASN A 46 -2.36 11.19 7.84
CA ASN A 46 -0.97 11.47 7.48
C ASN A 46 -0.01 10.71 8.39
N ASP A 47 -0.33 10.63 9.68
CA ASP A 47 0.50 9.87 10.60
C ASP A 47 0.45 8.39 10.26
N TYR A 48 -0.70 7.91 9.84
CA TYR A 48 -0.87 6.53 9.45
C TYR A 48 -0.02 6.19 8.24
N VAL A 49 -0.10 7.02 7.21
CA VAL A 49 0.66 6.78 5.99
C VAL A 49 2.16 6.85 6.28
N ASP A 50 2.57 7.80 7.11
CA ASP A 50 3.97 7.91 7.50
C ASP A 50 4.44 6.64 8.21
N GLU A 51 3.60 6.09 9.07
CA GLU A 51 4.01 4.90 9.81
C GLU A 51 4.11 3.68 8.91
N VAL A 52 3.18 3.53 7.98
CA VAL A 52 3.28 2.43 7.02
C VAL A 52 4.58 2.56 6.22
N CYS A 53 4.86 3.77 5.74
CA CYS A 53 6.07 3.98 4.95
C CYS A 53 7.33 3.72 5.77
N LYS A 54 7.31 4.11 7.04
CA LYS A 54 8.45 3.91 7.90
C LYS A 54 8.75 2.43 8.08
N ASN A 55 7.73 1.61 8.14
CA ASN A 55 7.94 0.17 8.29
C ASN A 55 8.16 -0.52 6.96
N LEU A 56 7.64 0.03 5.89
CA LEU A 56 7.77 -0.58 4.58
C LEU A 56 9.14 -0.32 3.97
N LEU A 57 9.68 0.87 4.18
CA LEU A 57 10.91 1.24 3.54
C LEU A 57 12.08 0.31 3.86
N PRO A 58 12.27 -0.12 5.11
CA PRO A 58 13.35 -1.06 5.37
C PRO A 58 13.20 -2.36 4.60
N LEU A 59 11.96 -2.83 4.40
CA LEU A 59 11.74 -4.05 3.63
C LEU A 59 12.13 -3.81 2.18
N ILE A 60 11.79 -2.65 1.65
CA ILE A 60 12.13 -2.31 0.27
C ILE A 60 13.64 -2.23 0.12
N ILE A 61 14.30 -1.56 1.05
CA ILE A 61 15.75 -1.39 0.97
C ILE A 61 16.43 -2.74 1.05
N ALA A 62 15.96 -3.61 1.91
CA ALA A 62 16.58 -4.92 2.06
C ALA A 62 16.42 -5.77 0.80
N ASN A 63 15.51 -5.39 -0.09
CA ASN A 63 15.26 -6.15 -1.29
C ASN A 63 15.64 -5.39 -2.57
N GLY A 64 16.55 -4.46 -2.44
CA GLY A 64 17.11 -3.81 -3.62
C GLY A 64 16.74 -2.36 -3.81
N GLY A 65 15.84 -1.84 -2.99
CA GLY A 65 15.52 -0.42 -3.04
C GLY A 65 14.28 -0.13 -3.86
N VAL A 66 13.89 1.13 -3.85
CA VAL A 66 12.67 1.58 -4.51
C VAL A 66 12.70 1.26 -6.01
N ASP A 67 13.89 1.25 -6.60
CA ASP A 67 14.00 0.99 -8.02
C ASP A 67 13.58 -0.43 -8.40
N LYS A 68 13.47 -1.33 -7.45
CA LYS A 68 13.05 -2.69 -7.73
C LYS A 68 11.55 -2.88 -7.61
N ILE A 69 10.81 -1.86 -7.22
CA ILE A 69 9.38 -1.98 -6.98
C ILE A 69 8.63 -1.38 -8.16
N LYS A 70 7.81 -2.21 -8.81
CA LYS A 70 7.06 -1.78 -9.95
C LYS A 70 5.88 -0.91 -9.58
N GLY A 71 5.23 -1.22 -8.48
CA GLY A 71 4.07 -0.45 -8.06
C GLY A 71 3.58 -0.88 -6.70
N ILE A 72 2.62 -0.13 -6.18
CA ILE A 72 1.97 -0.44 -4.91
C ILE A 72 0.48 -0.60 -5.16
N GLY A 73 -0.07 -1.72 -4.70
CA GLY A 73 -1.51 -1.93 -4.76
C GLY A 73 -2.10 -1.87 -3.37
N ILE A 74 -3.16 -1.12 -3.18
CA ILE A 74 -3.81 -0.96 -1.88
C ILE A 74 -5.19 -1.58 -1.94
N GLY A 75 -5.47 -2.52 -1.06
CA GLY A 75 -6.81 -3.04 -0.87
C GLY A 75 -7.40 -2.42 0.38
N ALA A 76 -8.57 -1.84 0.29
CA ALA A 76 -9.14 -1.12 1.41
C ALA A 76 -10.64 -1.09 1.34
N PRO A 77 -11.31 -0.99 2.49
CA PRO A 77 -12.75 -0.83 2.45
C PRO A 77 -13.10 0.49 1.77
N ASN A 78 -14.14 0.46 0.96
CA ASN A 78 -14.60 1.65 0.26
C ASN A 78 -13.54 2.30 -0.62
N GLY A 79 -12.61 1.50 -1.13
CA GLY A 79 -11.61 2.03 -2.01
C GLY A 79 -12.17 2.30 -3.40
N ASN A 80 -11.70 3.35 -4.02
CA ASN A 80 -12.10 3.72 -5.37
C ASN A 80 -10.88 3.63 -6.27
N TYR A 81 -10.89 2.65 -7.15
CA TYR A 81 -9.76 2.40 -8.04
C TYR A 81 -9.47 3.60 -8.94
N TYR A 82 -10.53 4.23 -9.44
CA TYR A 82 -10.34 5.28 -10.43
C TYR A 82 -9.76 6.55 -9.84
N SER A 83 -10.11 6.87 -8.61
CA SER A 83 -9.61 8.10 -7.99
C SER A 83 -8.46 7.86 -7.04
N GLY A 84 -8.21 6.60 -6.67
CA GLY A 84 -7.16 6.31 -5.70
C GLY A 84 -7.53 6.72 -4.29
N THR A 85 -8.82 6.80 -3.98
CA THR A 85 -9.27 7.31 -2.71
C THR A 85 -9.99 6.24 -1.92
N ILE A 86 -10.09 6.46 -0.60
CA ILE A 86 -11.00 5.72 0.26
C ILE A 86 -12.12 6.68 0.58
N GLU A 87 -13.36 6.25 0.40
CA GLU A 87 -14.49 7.16 0.50
C GLU A 87 -15.45 6.72 1.58
N PHE A 88 -15.53 7.52 2.63
CA PHE A 88 -16.55 7.36 3.67
C PHE A 88 -16.56 5.96 4.28
N ALA A 89 -15.38 5.43 4.58
CA ALA A 89 -15.27 4.08 5.13
C ALA A 89 -15.63 4.10 6.61
N PRO A 90 -16.69 3.40 7.03
CA PRO A 90 -17.13 3.52 8.41
C PRO A 90 -16.22 2.83 9.40
N ASN A 91 -15.45 1.84 8.95
CA ASN A 91 -14.59 1.09 9.86
C ASN A 91 -13.22 1.69 10.01
N LEU A 92 -12.96 2.80 9.33
CA LEU A 92 -11.65 3.43 9.42
C LEU A 92 -11.77 4.73 10.20
N PRO A 93 -10.70 5.16 10.87
CA PRO A 93 -10.80 6.36 11.69
C PRO A 93 -10.88 7.66 10.91
N TRP A 94 -10.54 7.62 9.62
CA TRP A 94 -10.48 8.85 8.83
C TRP A 94 -11.78 9.05 8.07
N LYS A 95 -12.29 10.28 8.11
CA LYS A 95 -13.61 10.56 7.55
C LYS A 95 -13.50 11.17 6.18
N GLY A 96 -14.56 10.99 5.39
CA GLY A 96 -14.65 11.62 4.09
C GLY A 96 -13.88 10.91 3.02
N VAL A 97 -13.33 11.67 2.09
CA VAL A 97 -12.62 11.11 0.95
C VAL A 97 -11.13 11.28 1.18
N ILE A 98 -10.42 10.18 1.24
CA ILE A 98 -9.00 10.18 1.59
C ILE A 98 -8.19 9.79 0.36
N PRO A 99 -7.32 10.67 -0.15
CA PRO A 99 -6.56 10.37 -1.37
C PRO A 99 -5.34 9.50 -1.08
N LEU A 100 -5.61 8.27 -0.69
CA LEU A 100 -4.59 7.43 -0.11
C LEU A 100 -3.51 7.04 -1.11
N ALA A 101 -3.90 6.73 -2.36
CA ALA A 101 -2.90 6.34 -3.34
C ALA A 101 -1.91 7.48 -3.60
N ALA A 102 -2.43 8.70 -3.72
CA ALA A 102 -1.55 9.84 -3.94
C ALA A 102 -0.64 10.08 -2.75
N MET A 103 -1.14 9.82 -1.54
CA MET A 103 -0.33 10.04 -0.35
C MET A 103 0.85 9.09 -0.30
N PHE A 104 0.63 7.82 -0.65
CA PHE A 104 1.74 6.88 -0.69
C PHE A 104 2.69 7.18 -1.84
N GLU A 105 2.14 7.53 -2.99
CA GLU A 105 2.99 7.82 -4.13
C GLU A 105 3.87 9.02 -3.87
N GLU A 106 3.33 10.03 -3.19
CA GLU A 106 4.11 11.21 -2.87
C GLU A 106 5.26 10.89 -1.96
N ARG A 107 5.05 10.01 -0.99
CA ARG A 107 6.09 9.70 -0.03
C ARG A 107 7.15 8.74 -0.55
N LEU A 108 6.76 7.79 -1.38
CA LEU A 108 7.68 6.74 -1.79
C LEU A 108 8.15 6.87 -3.22
N GLY A 109 7.46 7.66 -4.03
CA GLY A 109 7.86 7.81 -5.43
C GLY A 109 7.57 6.58 -6.27
N ILE A 110 6.63 5.74 -5.84
CA ILE A 110 6.29 4.51 -6.55
C ILE A 110 4.83 4.62 -7.00
N PRO A 111 4.51 4.29 -8.24
CA PRO A 111 3.12 4.36 -8.70
C PRO A 111 2.21 3.54 -7.79
N THR A 112 1.10 4.14 -7.36
CA THR A 112 0.23 3.52 -6.37
C THR A 112 -1.20 3.57 -6.84
N ALA A 113 -1.93 2.49 -6.64
CA ALA A 113 -3.33 2.43 -7.04
C ALA A 113 -4.14 1.68 -6.02
N UNK A 114 -5.29 1.89 -5.79
CA UNK A 114 -6.08 1.31 -5.02
C UNK A 114 -6.48 0.19 -5.73
N UNK A 115 -6.48 -0.58 -5.27
CA UNK A 115 -6.80 -1.57 -5.79
C UNK A 115 -8.04 -1.63 -5.67
N UNK A 116 -8.45 -2.00 -6.26
CA UNK A 116 -9.63 -2.12 -6.28
C UNK A 116 -9.90 -3.02 -5.43
N UNK A 117 -10.35 -2.79 -4.86
CA UNK A 117 -10.63 -3.47 -4.25
C UNK A 117 -10.82 -4.38 -4.38
N UNK A 118 -10.79 -4.74 -4.89
CA UNK A 118 -10.96 -5.37 -5.09
C UNK A 118 -10.47 -6.14 -4.95
N UNK A 119 -10.09 -6.22 -4.16
CA UNK A 119 -9.78 -6.71 -3.97
C UNK A 119 -9.91 -7.65 -4.01
N UNK A 120 -10.57 -7.88 -4.11
CA UNK A 120 -10.86 -8.63 -4.28
C UNK A 120 -10.40 -9.32 -5.00
N UNK A 121 -10.27 -8.84 -5.50
CA UNK A 121 -9.80 -9.29 -6.28
C UNK A 121 -8.75 -9.77 -6.19
N VAL A 122 -8.24 -9.62 -5.34
CA VAL A 122 -6.95 -9.92 -5.13
C VAL A 122 -6.77 -11.21 -4.50
N LYS A 123 -7.69 -11.73 -3.94
CA LYS A 123 -7.43 -12.86 -3.35
C LYS A 123 -7.27 -13.90 -4.10
#